data_d4fdfbe0e82619e2839253cdf61a0556
#
_entry.id   d4fdfbe0e82619e2839253cdf61a0556
#
_cell.length_a   1.000
_cell.length_b   1.000
_cell.length_c   1.000
_cell.angle_alpha   90.00
_cell.angle_beta   90.00
_cell.angle_gamma   90.00
#
_symmetry.space_group_name_H-M   'P 1'
#
loop_
_entity.id
_entity.type
_entity.pdbx_description
1 polymer ?
#
loop_
_entity_poly.entity_id
_entity_poly.type
_entity_poly.pdbx_seq_one_letter_code
_entity_poly.pdbx_strand_id
1 'polypeptide(L)'
;MHHAIVGLAMLLVAGCSGPPPVSMAPPGQDAVGKQFNPPPAGMAAVYFYNPTNNGPAINVTVGPMVIGSLAPTSWMRVELAPGWHAMSCTTANSVNPSSITLAPGQMRFVDIEMPAGAPVCSIREASPDAGRAGVLAGQRTMQIQ
;
A
#
# COMPACT_ATOMS: atom_id res chain seq x y z
N MET A 1 -52.54 -13.02 42.81
CA MET A 1 -51.24 -12.36 42.81
C MET A 1 -50.39 -13.01 41.74
N HIS A 2 -50.26 -12.40 40.56
CA HIS A 2 -49.45 -12.93 39.43
C HIS A 2 -48.24 -12.06 39.27
N HIS A 3 -47.06 -12.63 39.50
CA HIS A 3 -45.79 -11.96 39.27
C HIS A 3 -45.30 -12.31 37.85
N ALA A 4 -45.35 -11.32 36.95
CA ALA A 4 -44.74 -11.43 35.63
C ALA A 4 -43.24 -11.09 35.72
N ILE A 5 -42.41 -12.07 35.42
CA ILE A 5 -40.94 -11.89 35.30
C ILE A 5 -40.66 -11.46 33.85
N VAL A 6 -40.28 -10.21 33.68
CA VAL A 6 -39.78 -9.68 32.39
C VAL A 6 -38.31 -10.04 32.28
N GLY A 7 -37.99 -11.02 31.44
CA GLY A 7 -36.62 -11.35 31.08
C GLY A 7 -36.03 -10.35 30.10
N LEU A 8 -35.03 -9.60 30.54
CA LEU A 8 -34.26 -8.69 29.69
C LEU A 8 -33.20 -9.50 28.94
N ALA A 9 -33.43 -9.78 27.66
CA ALA A 9 -32.44 -10.41 26.78
C ALA A 9 -31.40 -9.35 26.36
N MET A 10 -30.18 -9.44 26.91
CA MET A 10 -29.01 -8.67 26.43
C MET A 10 -28.53 -9.31 25.13
N LEU A 11 -28.72 -8.62 24.01
CA LEU A 11 -28.05 -8.93 22.74
C LEU A 11 -26.60 -8.48 22.84
N LEU A 12 -25.68 -9.42 22.96
CA LEU A 12 -24.25 -9.22 22.77
C LEU A 12 -23.99 -9.07 21.26
N VAL A 13 -23.82 -7.84 20.81
CA VAL A 13 -23.32 -7.54 19.46
C VAL A 13 -21.82 -7.80 19.49
N ALA A 14 -21.38 -8.99 19.05
CA ALA A 14 -19.98 -9.26 18.77
C ALA A 14 -19.57 -8.43 17.55
N GLY A 15 -18.97 -7.28 17.77
CA GLY A 15 -18.36 -6.49 16.73
C GLY A 15 -17.16 -7.24 16.16
N CYS A 16 -17.26 -7.76 14.93
CA CYS A 16 -16.11 -8.21 14.17
C CYS A 16 -15.26 -6.96 13.83
N SER A 17 -14.29 -6.63 14.67
CA SER A 17 -13.26 -5.66 14.32
C SER A 17 -12.30 -6.30 13.34
N GLY A 18 -12.54 -6.10 12.02
CA GLY A 18 -11.57 -6.40 10.99
C GLY A 18 -10.33 -5.50 11.13
N PRO A 19 -9.23 -5.79 10.42
CA PRO A 19 -8.06 -4.92 10.42
C PRO A 19 -8.47 -3.51 10.01
N PRO A 20 -7.82 -2.46 10.57
CA PRO A 20 -8.17 -1.08 10.25
C PRO A 20 -8.01 -0.83 8.75
N PRO A 21 -8.94 -0.10 8.10
CA PRO A 21 -8.84 0.21 6.68
C PRO A 21 -7.61 1.09 6.43
N VAL A 22 -6.98 0.92 5.25
CA VAL A 22 -5.88 1.79 4.81
C VAL A 22 -6.44 3.19 4.56
N SER A 23 -5.83 4.19 5.19
CA SER A 23 -6.22 5.58 4.98
C SER A 23 -5.76 6.09 3.62
N MET A 24 -6.66 6.75 2.90
CA MET A 24 -6.34 7.38 1.62
C MET A 24 -5.86 8.82 1.81
N ALA A 25 -4.95 9.25 0.96
CA ALA A 25 -4.49 10.63 0.93
C ALA A 25 -5.59 11.57 0.43
N PRO A 26 -5.56 12.87 0.78
CA PRO A 26 -6.48 13.85 0.24
C PRO A 26 -6.47 13.87 -1.30
N PRO A 27 -7.61 14.12 -1.97
CA PRO A 27 -7.72 14.10 -3.44
C PRO A 27 -6.72 15.01 -4.16
N GLY A 28 -6.35 16.15 -3.57
CA GLY A 28 -5.33 17.03 -4.11
C GLY A 28 -3.94 16.39 -4.16
N GLN A 29 -3.56 15.61 -3.18
CA GLN A 29 -2.30 14.87 -3.18
C GLN A 29 -2.29 13.72 -4.19
N ASP A 30 -3.43 13.05 -4.36
CA ASP A 30 -3.60 12.04 -5.40
C ASP A 30 -3.41 12.65 -6.80
N ALA A 31 -4.09 13.77 -7.07
CA ALA A 31 -4.00 14.47 -8.35
C ALA A 31 -2.57 14.94 -8.67
N VAL A 32 -1.86 15.51 -7.69
CA VAL A 32 -0.47 15.95 -7.86
C VAL A 32 0.46 14.77 -8.15
N GLY A 33 0.31 13.67 -7.43
CA GLY A 33 1.14 12.48 -7.65
C GLY A 33 0.94 11.85 -9.04
N LYS A 34 -0.26 11.93 -9.59
CA LYS A 34 -0.60 11.46 -10.94
C LYS A 34 -0.08 12.34 -12.08
N GLN A 35 0.53 13.47 -11.77
CA GLN A 35 1.24 14.28 -12.75
C GLN A 35 2.62 13.73 -13.11
N PHE A 36 3.14 12.78 -12.31
CA PHE A 36 4.46 12.16 -12.50
C PHE A 36 5.59 13.19 -12.60
N ASN A 37 5.54 14.21 -11.76
CA ASN A 37 6.58 15.23 -11.70
C ASN A 37 7.93 14.59 -11.37
N PRO A 38 9.04 15.08 -11.97
CA PRO A 38 10.38 14.60 -11.64
C PRO A 38 10.65 14.66 -10.14
N PRO A 39 11.52 13.78 -9.60
CA PRO A 39 11.97 13.90 -8.22
C PRO A 39 12.80 15.20 -8.05
N PRO A 40 12.99 15.66 -6.80
CA PRO A 40 13.92 16.74 -6.50
C PRO A 40 15.32 16.44 -7.06
N ALA A 41 16.09 17.49 -7.36
CA ALA A 41 17.44 17.35 -7.88
C ALA A 41 18.31 16.45 -6.98
N GLY A 42 19.00 15.49 -7.59
CA GLY A 42 19.84 14.53 -6.88
C GLY A 42 19.09 13.36 -6.22
N MET A 43 17.77 13.32 -6.28
CA MET A 43 16.94 12.26 -5.75
C MET A 43 16.39 11.36 -6.87
N ALA A 44 15.80 10.25 -6.48
CA ALA A 44 14.97 9.39 -7.33
C ALA A 44 13.58 9.27 -6.72
N ALA A 45 12.58 8.92 -7.53
CA ALA A 45 11.22 8.65 -7.08
C ALA A 45 10.84 7.19 -7.38
N VAL A 46 10.19 6.55 -6.43
CA VAL A 46 9.62 5.21 -6.61
C VAL A 46 8.13 5.26 -6.32
N TYR A 47 7.35 4.79 -7.27
CA TYR A 47 5.93 4.53 -7.11
C TYR A 47 5.72 3.06 -6.80
N PHE A 48 5.13 2.77 -5.65
CA PHE A 48 4.63 1.45 -5.30
C PHE A 48 3.14 1.43 -5.55
N TYR A 49 2.63 0.42 -6.22
CA TYR A 49 1.21 0.32 -6.52
C TYR A 49 0.71 -1.12 -6.43
N ASN A 50 -0.55 -1.27 -6.05
CA ASN A 50 -1.25 -2.54 -5.99
C ASN A 50 -2.36 -2.54 -7.05
N PRO A 51 -2.20 -3.30 -8.14
CA PRO A 51 -3.17 -3.31 -9.25
C PRO A 51 -4.38 -4.21 -8.99
N THR A 52 -4.40 -4.99 -7.91
CA THR A 52 -5.48 -5.94 -7.64
C THR A 52 -6.77 -5.22 -7.23
N ASN A 53 -7.92 -5.83 -7.54
CA ASN A 53 -9.24 -5.28 -7.17
C ASN A 53 -9.70 -5.70 -5.77
N ASN A 54 -9.08 -6.71 -5.19
CA ASN A 54 -9.43 -7.26 -3.88
C ASN A 54 -8.20 -7.83 -3.19
N GLY A 55 -8.35 -8.18 -1.94
CA GLY A 55 -7.30 -8.79 -1.15
C GLY A 55 -6.94 -7.97 0.09
N PRO A 56 -5.97 -8.45 0.87
CA PRO A 56 -5.52 -7.77 2.08
C PRO A 56 -4.72 -6.50 1.75
N ALA A 57 -4.62 -5.61 2.72
CA ALA A 57 -3.63 -4.54 2.69
C ALA A 57 -2.22 -5.14 2.80
N ILE A 58 -1.28 -4.57 2.07
CA ILE A 58 0.11 -5.02 2.00
C ILE A 58 1.00 -3.88 2.51
N ASN A 59 1.77 -4.15 3.55
CA ASN A 59 2.74 -3.18 4.05
C ASN A 59 3.97 -3.16 3.14
N VAL A 60 4.50 -1.98 2.90
CA VAL A 60 5.70 -1.75 2.11
C VAL A 60 6.79 -1.18 3.01
N THR A 61 7.96 -1.79 2.97
CA THR A 61 9.14 -1.38 3.73
C THR A 61 10.25 -1.00 2.77
N VAL A 62 10.96 0.08 3.05
CA VAL A 62 12.20 0.48 2.36
C VAL A 62 13.28 0.71 3.41
N GLY A 63 14.38 -0.02 3.30
CA GLY A 63 15.37 -0.07 4.38
C GLY A 63 14.74 -0.57 5.67
N PRO A 64 14.97 0.09 6.81
CA PRO A 64 14.40 -0.30 8.10
C PRO A 64 12.98 0.24 8.34
N MET A 65 12.42 1.05 7.43
CA MET A 65 11.17 1.80 7.66
C MET A 65 10.00 1.22 6.89
N VAL A 66 8.88 1.04 7.57
CA VAL A 66 7.57 0.84 6.92
C VAL A 66 7.13 2.20 6.38
N ILE A 67 6.99 2.30 5.05
CA ILE A 67 6.63 3.54 4.38
C ILE A 67 5.12 3.73 4.22
N GLY A 68 4.36 2.67 4.36
CA GLY A 68 2.90 2.69 4.29
C GLY A 68 2.31 1.33 3.97
N SER A 69 1.00 1.33 3.77
CA SER A 69 0.23 0.16 3.37
C SER A 69 -0.50 0.43 2.07
N LEU A 70 -0.50 -0.54 1.18
CA LEU A 70 -1.27 -0.52 -0.06
C LEU A 70 -2.54 -1.33 0.11
N ALA A 71 -3.68 -0.69 -0.06
CA ALA A 71 -4.96 -1.36 -0.28
C ALA A 71 -5.04 -1.86 -1.74
N PRO A 72 -6.01 -2.72 -2.08
CA PRO A 72 -6.34 -2.97 -3.48
C PRO A 72 -6.58 -1.67 -4.25
N THR A 73 -6.11 -1.61 -5.49
CA THR A 73 -6.26 -0.45 -6.39
C THR A 73 -5.76 0.86 -5.74
N SER A 74 -4.56 0.81 -5.16
CA SER A 74 -3.95 1.97 -4.52
C SER A 74 -2.46 2.11 -4.84
N TRP A 75 -1.89 3.27 -4.53
CA TRP A 75 -0.50 3.58 -4.78
C TRP A 75 0.09 4.53 -3.74
N MET A 76 1.41 4.56 -3.65
CA MET A 76 2.17 5.56 -2.89
C MET A 76 3.44 5.93 -3.64
N ARG A 77 4.01 7.10 -3.34
CA ARG A 77 5.28 7.58 -3.90
C ARG A 77 6.24 7.93 -2.78
N VAL A 78 7.47 7.50 -2.92
CA VAL A 78 8.58 7.92 -2.05
C VAL A 78 9.71 8.50 -2.87
N GLU A 79 10.44 9.43 -2.26
CA GLU A 79 11.66 9.99 -2.81
C GLU A 79 12.84 9.45 -2.02
N LEU A 80 13.81 8.87 -2.73
CA LEU A 80 14.93 8.15 -2.16
C LEU A 80 16.24 8.70 -2.71
N ALA A 81 17.29 8.63 -1.90
CA ALA A 81 18.64 8.90 -2.37
C ALA A 81 19.04 7.89 -3.45
N PRO A 82 19.92 8.25 -4.41
CA PRO A 82 20.51 7.29 -5.32
C PRO A 82 21.26 6.18 -4.59
N GLY A 83 21.31 4.99 -5.18
CA GLY A 83 22.01 3.84 -4.63
C GLY A 83 21.10 2.63 -4.46
N TRP A 84 21.61 1.64 -3.74
CA TRP A 84 20.92 0.40 -3.44
C TRP A 84 19.99 0.56 -2.24
N HIS A 85 18.78 0.05 -2.36
CA HIS A 85 17.78 0.02 -1.27
C HIS A 85 17.18 -1.36 -1.14
N ALA A 86 17.23 -1.92 0.06
CA ALA A 86 16.42 -3.06 0.42
C ALA A 86 14.95 -2.63 0.45
N MET A 87 14.06 -3.48 -0.01
CA MET A 87 12.61 -3.28 0.11
C MET A 87 11.93 -4.60 0.41
N SER A 88 10.75 -4.56 0.98
CA SER A 88 9.94 -5.76 1.17
C SER A 88 8.46 -5.43 1.13
N CYS A 89 7.67 -6.41 0.76
CA CYS A 89 6.24 -6.42 1.02
C CYS A 89 5.92 -7.38 2.16
N THR A 90 4.95 -7.02 2.99
CA THR A 90 4.59 -7.79 4.19
C THR A 90 3.07 -7.87 4.33
N THR A 91 2.58 -9.06 4.59
CA THR A 91 1.21 -9.34 5.00
C THR A 91 1.20 -9.87 6.44
N ALA A 92 0.03 -10.21 6.99
CA ALA A 92 -0.07 -10.76 8.33
C ALA A 92 0.80 -12.01 8.57
N ASN A 93 1.04 -12.80 7.52
CA ASN A 93 1.66 -14.13 7.61
C ASN A 93 2.97 -14.27 6.82
N SER A 94 3.42 -13.25 6.12
CA SER A 94 4.59 -13.38 5.24
C SER A 94 5.34 -12.07 5.02
N VAL A 95 6.63 -12.21 4.74
CA VAL A 95 7.52 -11.14 4.29
C VAL A 95 8.21 -11.62 3.02
N ASN A 96 8.15 -10.82 1.95
CA ASN A 96 8.88 -11.08 0.72
C ASN A 96 9.90 -9.96 0.48
N PRO A 97 11.20 -10.24 0.64
CA PRO A 97 12.26 -9.26 0.42
C PRO A 97 12.57 -9.07 -1.06
N SER A 98 13.01 -7.87 -1.40
CA SER A 98 13.52 -7.49 -2.72
C SER A 98 14.51 -6.34 -2.58
N SER A 99 14.99 -5.81 -3.69
CA SER A 99 15.86 -4.63 -3.70
C SER A 99 15.71 -3.84 -4.99
N ILE A 100 16.10 -2.57 -4.96
CA ILE A 100 16.14 -1.69 -6.13
C ILE A 100 17.40 -0.84 -6.08
N THR A 101 18.00 -0.60 -7.24
CA THR A 101 19.11 0.34 -7.39
C THR A 101 18.64 1.54 -8.19
N LEU A 102 18.87 2.73 -7.66
CA LEU A 102 18.37 3.99 -8.18
C LEU A 102 19.53 4.89 -8.61
N ALA A 103 19.36 5.56 -9.76
CA ALA A 103 20.20 6.66 -10.19
C ALA A 103 19.50 8.01 -9.97
N PRO A 104 20.25 9.14 -9.87
CA PRO A 104 19.65 10.47 -9.75
C PRO A 104 18.68 10.77 -10.89
N GLY A 105 17.53 11.36 -10.57
CA GLY A 105 16.49 11.72 -11.54
C GLY A 105 15.61 10.58 -12.02
N GLN A 106 15.89 9.34 -11.63
CA GLN A 106 15.06 8.21 -12.03
C GLN A 106 13.69 8.24 -11.38
N MET A 107 12.70 7.80 -12.15
CA MET A 107 11.36 7.45 -11.69
C MET A 107 11.12 5.98 -11.99
N ARG A 108 10.87 5.19 -10.96
CA ARG A 108 10.70 3.74 -11.06
C ARG A 108 9.32 3.35 -10.52
N PHE A 109 8.82 2.24 -11.00
CA PHE A 109 7.51 1.70 -10.62
C PHE A 109 7.67 0.28 -10.11
N VAL A 110 7.05 0.00 -8.97
CA VAL A 110 7.10 -1.32 -8.31
C VAL A 110 5.67 -1.79 -8.10
N ASP A 111 5.36 -2.88 -8.73
CA ASP A 111 4.11 -3.62 -8.59
C ASP A 111 4.17 -4.46 -7.32
N ILE A 112 3.19 -4.30 -6.45
CA ILE A 112 3.05 -5.06 -5.21
C ILE A 112 1.64 -5.61 -5.13
N GLU A 113 1.52 -6.92 -5.19
CA GLU A 113 0.23 -7.60 -5.19
C GLU A 113 0.24 -8.86 -4.33
N MET A 114 -0.94 -9.32 -3.97
CA MET A 114 -1.15 -10.64 -3.40
C MET A 114 -1.74 -11.54 -4.49
N PRO A 115 -0.92 -12.37 -5.16
CA PRO A 115 -1.44 -13.24 -6.20
C PRO A 115 -2.49 -14.20 -5.64
N ALA A 116 -3.54 -14.48 -6.40
CA ALA A 116 -4.61 -15.37 -5.98
C ALA A 116 -4.07 -16.75 -5.57
N GLY A 117 -4.38 -17.18 -4.35
CA GLY A 117 -3.94 -18.46 -3.80
C GLY A 117 -2.47 -18.52 -3.37
N ALA A 118 -1.70 -17.44 -3.51
CA ALA A 118 -0.32 -17.40 -3.06
C ALA A 118 -0.24 -17.12 -1.54
N PRO A 119 0.73 -17.74 -0.84
CA PRO A 119 0.93 -17.51 0.59
C PRO A 119 1.70 -16.22 0.90
N VAL A 120 2.34 -15.60 -0.10
CA VAL A 120 3.21 -14.43 0.05
C VAL A 120 2.86 -13.36 -0.98
N CYS A 121 3.05 -12.09 -0.61
CA CYS A 121 2.93 -10.99 -1.55
C CYS A 121 4.05 -11.03 -2.60
N SER A 122 3.76 -10.55 -3.79
CA SER A 122 4.71 -10.36 -4.88
C SER A 122 5.20 -8.92 -4.90
N ILE A 123 6.47 -8.72 -5.18
CA ILE A 123 7.09 -7.40 -5.34
C ILE A 123 7.96 -7.45 -6.60
N ARG A 124 7.62 -6.64 -7.61
CA ARG A 124 8.27 -6.66 -8.92
C ARG A 124 8.42 -5.26 -9.46
N GLU A 125 9.51 -5.01 -10.14
CA GLU A 125 9.66 -3.80 -10.91
C GLU A 125 8.82 -3.86 -12.19
N ALA A 126 8.10 -2.80 -12.49
CA ALA A 126 7.24 -2.67 -13.66
C ALA A 126 7.85 -1.72 -14.70
N SER A 127 7.46 -1.89 -15.97
CA SER A 127 7.78 -0.91 -17.01
C SER A 127 7.15 0.45 -16.69
N PRO A 128 7.71 1.56 -17.20
CA PRO A 128 7.13 2.88 -16.98
C PRO A 128 5.66 2.98 -17.42
N ASP A 129 5.29 2.38 -18.54
CA ASP A 129 3.92 2.44 -19.06
C ASP A 129 2.94 1.65 -18.18
N ALA A 130 3.30 0.42 -17.79
CA ALA A 130 2.49 -0.39 -16.88
C ALA A 130 2.36 0.26 -15.50
N GLY A 131 3.46 0.82 -14.98
CA GLY A 131 3.47 1.51 -13.70
C GLY A 131 2.59 2.76 -13.70
N ARG A 132 2.68 3.61 -14.74
CA ARG A 132 1.82 4.78 -14.88
C ARG A 132 0.34 4.39 -14.97
N ALA A 133 0.02 3.37 -15.75
CA ALA A 133 -1.35 2.87 -15.87
C ALA A 133 -1.89 2.39 -14.51
N GLY A 134 -1.09 1.63 -13.74
CA GLY A 134 -1.47 1.17 -12.40
C GLY A 134 -1.71 2.32 -11.41
N VAL A 135 -0.85 3.34 -11.41
CA VAL A 135 -1.01 4.54 -10.58
C VAL A 135 -2.26 5.34 -10.97
N LEU A 136 -2.49 5.54 -12.27
CA LEU A 136 -3.66 6.28 -12.76
C LEU A 136 -4.98 5.59 -12.41
N ALA A 137 -5.01 4.27 -12.39
CA ALA A 137 -6.19 3.48 -12.03
C ALA A 137 -6.48 3.48 -10.52
N GLY A 138 -5.48 3.75 -9.67
CA GLY A 138 -5.57 3.67 -8.22
C GLY A 138 -5.78 5.00 -7.52
N GLN A 139 -5.87 4.94 -6.18
CA GLN A 139 -5.89 6.09 -5.30
C GLN A 139 -4.64 6.13 -4.43
N ARG A 140 -4.15 7.33 -4.13
CA ARG A 140 -3.00 7.49 -3.25
C ARG A 140 -3.35 7.11 -1.81
N THR A 141 -2.51 6.32 -1.17
CA THR A 141 -2.62 6.05 0.27
C THR A 141 -1.82 7.06 1.08
N MET A 142 -2.22 7.24 2.36
CA MET A 142 -1.39 7.96 3.33
C MET A 142 -0.11 7.19 3.59
N GLN A 143 1.00 7.91 3.66
CA GLN A 143 2.30 7.36 4.01
C GLN A 143 2.58 7.59 5.49
N ILE A 144 3.30 6.65 6.09
CA ILE A 144 3.85 6.82 7.44
C ILE A 144 5.11 7.68 7.27
N GLN A 145 5.16 8.81 7.96
CA GLN A 145 6.32 9.70 7.99
C GLN A 145 7.11 9.47 9.26
#